data_617d1ccc8badcf9fc7878a9869c2eb88
#
_entry.id   617d1ccc8badcf9fc7878a9869c2eb88
#
_cell.length_a   1.000
_cell.length_b   1.000
_cell.length_c   1.000
_cell.angle_alpha   90.00
_cell.angle_beta   90.00
_cell.angle_gamma   90.00
#
_symmetry.space_group_name_H-M   'P 1'
#
loop_
_entity.id
_entity.type
_entity.pdbx_description
1 polymer ?
#
loop_
_entity_poly.entity_id
_entity_poly.type
_entity_poly.pdbx_seq_one_letter_code
_entity_poly.pdbx_strand_id
1 'polypeptide(L)'
;AAFGFLIPASFLLPPAATGIIAAIALLTMAAGNLGALVQTNVKRMLAYSGIAHAGTVMLVMAVILASGGDSDVRDESMNATLFYMAAYLFTSTGAFGLLAMLEREGEHMLTLNGLRGLARRRPAVAGAMTLFMLSLGGIPATGGFMGKLYVFMLLVKQDMIAVAILGALLSVI
;
A
#
# COMPACT_ATOMS: atom_id res chain seq x y z
N ALA A 1 -1.70 -14.20 -13.11
CA ALA A 1 -1.87 -14.02 -14.55
C ALA A 1 -1.25 -12.70 -15.05
N ALA A 2 -1.46 -11.54 -14.38
CA ALA A 2 -0.90 -10.25 -14.80
C ALA A 2 0.65 -10.23 -14.78
N PHE A 3 1.28 -10.80 -13.76
CA PHE A 3 2.74 -10.87 -13.65
C PHE A 3 3.39 -11.80 -14.68
N GLY A 4 2.71 -12.88 -15.08
CA GLY A 4 3.21 -13.80 -16.12
C GLY A 4 3.26 -13.17 -17.52
N PHE A 5 2.43 -12.18 -17.79
CA PHE A 5 2.43 -11.44 -19.07
C PHE A 5 3.56 -10.41 -19.15
N LEU A 6 4.02 -9.89 -18.02
CA LEU A 6 5.08 -8.87 -17.98
C LEU A 6 6.49 -9.43 -18.28
N ILE A 7 6.69 -10.74 -18.18
CA ILE A 7 8.00 -11.37 -18.38
C ILE A 7 8.47 -11.31 -19.85
N PRO A 8 7.67 -11.69 -20.85
CA PRO A 8 8.06 -11.47 -22.23
C PRO A 8 8.12 -9.99 -22.60
N ALA A 9 7.35 -9.13 -21.92
CA ALA A 9 7.38 -7.69 -22.14
C ALA A 9 8.65 -7.04 -21.57
N SER A 10 9.23 -7.54 -20.46
CA SER A 10 10.48 -7.00 -19.89
C SER A 10 11.66 -7.15 -20.85
N PHE A 11 11.67 -8.16 -21.69
CA PHE A 11 12.68 -8.36 -22.73
C PHE A 11 12.52 -7.40 -23.93
N LEU A 12 11.33 -6.86 -24.14
CA LEU A 12 10.98 -5.97 -25.28
C LEU A 12 10.93 -4.49 -24.89
N LEU A 13 10.89 -4.17 -23.58
CA LEU A 13 10.78 -2.79 -23.13
C LEU A 13 12.17 -2.13 -22.98
N PRO A 14 12.33 -0.87 -23.44
CA PRO A 14 13.57 -0.15 -23.27
C PRO A 14 13.85 0.12 -21.78
N PRO A 15 15.13 0.29 -21.38
CA PRO A 15 15.51 0.62 -19.99
C PRO A 15 14.77 1.84 -19.42
N ALA A 16 14.35 2.77 -20.29
CA ALA A 16 13.53 3.93 -19.94
C ALA A 16 12.18 3.54 -19.34
N ALA A 17 11.62 2.38 -19.67
CA ALA A 17 10.31 1.93 -19.17
C ALA A 17 10.33 1.72 -17.64
N THR A 18 11.43 1.22 -17.09
CA THR A 18 11.62 1.05 -15.63
C THR A 18 11.47 2.40 -14.91
N GLY A 19 12.17 3.44 -15.41
CA GLY A 19 12.10 4.77 -14.83
C GLY A 19 10.70 5.39 -14.93
N ILE A 20 10.02 5.20 -16.06
CA ILE A 20 8.65 5.70 -16.26
C ILE A 20 7.68 5.03 -15.27
N ILE A 21 7.74 3.71 -15.13
CA ILE A 21 6.87 2.97 -14.21
C ILE A 21 7.16 3.35 -12.75
N ALA A 22 8.43 3.49 -12.38
CA ALA A 22 8.80 3.95 -11.05
C ALA A 22 8.28 5.37 -10.77
N ALA A 23 8.38 6.29 -11.73
CA ALA A 23 7.86 7.64 -11.60
C ALA A 23 6.33 7.65 -11.46
N ILE A 24 5.61 6.89 -12.28
CA ILE A 24 4.14 6.75 -12.16
C ILE A 24 3.77 6.15 -10.80
N ALA A 25 4.49 5.14 -10.33
CA ALA A 25 4.26 4.54 -9.03
C ALA A 25 4.41 5.54 -7.88
N LEU A 26 5.49 6.33 -7.87
CA LEU A 26 5.73 7.37 -6.88
C LEU A 26 4.66 8.48 -6.93
N LEU A 27 4.28 8.92 -8.14
CA LEU A 27 3.19 9.89 -8.31
C LEU A 27 1.85 9.35 -7.80
N THR A 28 1.57 8.07 -8.05
CA THR A 28 0.37 7.40 -7.55
C THR A 28 0.36 7.33 -6.02
N MET A 29 1.51 7.00 -5.40
CA MET A 29 1.66 7.03 -3.95
C MET A 29 1.45 8.43 -3.39
N ALA A 30 2.07 9.45 -4.00
CA ALA A 30 1.92 10.84 -3.60
C ALA A 30 0.46 11.31 -3.70
N ALA A 31 -0.19 11.06 -4.83
CA ALA A 31 -1.58 11.43 -5.05
C ALA A 31 -2.54 10.74 -4.06
N GLY A 32 -2.31 9.45 -3.78
CA GLY A 32 -3.09 8.70 -2.80
C GLY A 32 -2.94 9.27 -1.39
N ASN A 33 -1.72 9.47 -0.93
CA ASN A 33 -1.46 9.93 0.44
C ASN A 33 -1.89 11.38 0.64
N LEU A 34 -1.52 12.30 -0.26
CA LEU A 34 -1.97 13.70 -0.20
C LEU A 34 -3.50 13.82 -0.31
N GLY A 35 -4.11 12.99 -1.17
CA GLY A 35 -5.57 12.93 -1.27
C GLY A 35 -6.23 12.42 0.01
N ALA A 36 -5.61 11.48 0.73
CA ALA A 36 -6.10 10.96 2.01
C ALA A 36 -6.07 12.03 3.12
N LEU A 37 -4.99 12.83 3.19
CA LEU A 37 -4.80 13.85 4.24
C LEU A 37 -5.90 14.93 4.28
N VAL A 38 -6.48 15.26 3.14
CA VAL A 38 -7.54 16.29 3.05
C VAL A 38 -8.94 15.74 3.29
N GLN A 39 -9.10 14.43 3.52
CA GLN A 39 -10.41 13.83 3.74
C GLN A 39 -10.84 13.92 5.20
N THR A 40 -12.09 14.29 5.39
CA THR A 40 -12.77 14.25 6.69
C THR A 40 -13.59 12.98 6.88
N ASN A 41 -13.93 12.30 5.79
CA ASN A 41 -14.67 11.04 5.79
C ASN A 41 -13.68 9.87 5.75
N VAL A 42 -13.74 8.99 6.75
CA VAL A 42 -12.81 7.87 6.93
C VAL A 42 -12.89 6.85 5.81
N LYS A 43 -14.07 6.60 5.21
CA LYS A 43 -14.19 5.73 4.03
C LYS A 43 -13.42 6.28 2.84
N ARG A 44 -13.52 7.59 2.58
CA ARG A 44 -12.77 8.25 1.50
C ARG A 44 -11.28 8.25 1.79
N MET A 45 -10.89 8.49 3.03
CA MET A 45 -9.49 8.42 3.46
C MET A 45 -8.89 7.04 3.18
N LEU A 46 -9.59 5.95 3.53
CA LEU A 46 -9.18 4.58 3.23
C LEU A 46 -9.13 4.28 1.73
N ALA A 47 -10.08 4.83 0.94
CA ALA A 47 -10.07 4.66 -0.51
C ALA A 47 -8.83 5.31 -1.15
N TYR A 48 -8.44 6.52 -0.71
CA TYR A 48 -7.21 7.18 -1.14
C TYR A 48 -5.96 6.42 -0.69
N SER A 49 -5.95 5.86 0.53
CA SER A 49 -4.89 4.96 0.98
C SER A 49 -4.75 3.77 0.03
N GLY A 50 -5.86 3.21 -0.49
CA GLY A 50 -5.83 2.15 -1.50
C GLY A 50 -5.07 2.55 -2.78
N ILE A 51 -5.18 3.81 -3.22
CA ILE A 51 -4.41 4.33 -4.36
C ILE A 51 -2.90 4.31 -4.03
N ALA A 52 -2.51 4.75 -2.83
CA ALA A 52 -1.12 4.72 -2.41
C ALA A 52 -0.56 3.29 -2.35
N HIS A 53 -1.34 2.32 -1.85
CA HIS A 53 -0.97 0.90 -1.83
C HIS A 53 -0.82 0.32 -3.26
N ALA A 54 -1.68 0.72 -4.21
CA ALA A 54 -1.53 0.35 -5.62
C ALA A 54 -0.20 0.87 -6.18
N GLY A 55 0.19 2.11 -5.85
CA GLY A 55 1.50 2.67 -6.20
C GLY A 55 2.66 1.82 -5.67
N THR A 56 2.57 1.34 -4.42
CA THR A 56 3.59 0.45 -3.84
C THR A 56 3.72 -0.86 -4.63
N VAL A 57 2.61 -1.46 -5.08
CA VAL A 57 2.65 -2.66 -5.94
C VAL A 57 3.27 -2.36 -7.31
N MET A 58 3.02 -1.18 -7.86
CA MET A 58 3.65 -0.76 -9.12
C MET A 58 5.17 -0.62 -9.00
N LEU A 59 5.73 -0.29 -7.82
CA LEU A 59 7.18 -0.30 -7.59
C LEU A 59 7.79 -1.68 -7.79
N VAL A 60 7.07 -2.75 -7.40
CA VAL A 60 7.54 -4.13 -7.65
C VAL A 60 7.58 -4.44 -9.15
N MET A 61 6.64 -3.91 -9.94
CA MET A 61 6.71 -4.04 -11.40
C MET A 61 7.96 -3.36 -11.96
N ALA A 62 8.35 -2.20 -11.43
CA ALA A 62 9.58 -1.54 -11.83
C ALA A 62 10.83 -2.39 -11.50
N VAL A 63 10.83 -3.08 -10.34
CA VAL A 63 11.90 -4.03 -9.95
C VAL A 63 12.01 -5.18 -10.94
N ILE A 64 10.89 -5.82 -11.30
CA ILE A 64 10.85 -6.93 -12.26
C ILE A 64 11.39 -6.49 -13.64
N LEU A 65 11.07 -5.27 -14.06
CA LEU A 65 11.59 -4.73 -15.32
C LEU A 65 13.09 -4.40 -15.24
N ALA A 66 13.56 -3.91 -14.09
CA ALA A 66 14.97 -3.61 -13.87
C ALA A 66 15.85 -4.86 -13.87
N SER A 67 15.30 -6.01 -13.43
CA SER A 67 16.04 -7.28 -13.32
C SER A 67 16.43 -7.92 -14.65
N GLY A 68 15.95 -7.38 -15.78
CA GLY A 68 16.28 -7.90 -17.10
C GLY A 68 15.83 -9.36 -17.36
N GLY A 69 14.89 -9.88 -16.57
CA GLY A 69 14.37 -11.25 -16.72
C GLY A 69 14.98 -12.26 -15.76
N ASP A 70 15.76 -11.84 -14.76
CA ASP A 70 16.28 -12.71 -13.70
C ASP A 70 15.12 -13.41 -12.98
N SER A 71 15.15 -14.76 -13.00
CA SER A 71 14.12 -15.61 -12.40
C SER A 71 14.07 -15.49 -10.88
N ASP A 72 15.20 -15.35 -10.22
CA ASP A 72 15.29 -15.30 -8.76
C ASP A 72 14.69 -13.98 -8.23
N VAL A 73 15.03 -12.86 -8.88
CA VAL A 73 14.44 -11.55 -8.58
C VAL A 73 12.94 -11.55 -8.82
N ARG A 74 12.49 -12.20 -9.89
CA ARG A 74 11.07 -12.33 -10.20
C ARG A 74 10.33 -13.10 -9.11
N ASP A 75 10.85 -14.25 -8.70
CA ASP A 75 10.21 -15.12 -7.72
C ASP A 75 10.19 -14.44 -6.32
N GLU A 76 11.28 -13.75 -5.95
CA GLU A 76 11.35 -12.94 -4.74
C GLU A 76 10.32 -11.78 -4.80
N SER A 77 10.21 -11.12 -5.95
CA SER A 77 9.23 -10.04 -6.18
C SER A 77 7.79 -10.54 -6.10
N MET A 78 7.50 -11.74 -6.64
CA MET A 78 6.20 -12.37 -6.52
C MET A 78 5.84 -12.67 -5.06
N ASN A 79 6.75 -13.27 -4.31
CA ASN A 79 6.55 -13.59 -2.90
C ASN A 79 6.32 -12.33 -2.06
N ALA A 80 7.12 -11.27 -2.26
CA ALA A 80 6.94 -9.98 -1.59
C ALA A 80 5.56 -9.37 -1.90
N THR A 81 5.15 -9.41 -3.17
CA THR A 81 3.84 -8.89 -3.60
C THR A 81 2.69 -9.67 -2.99
N LEU A 82 2.75 -11.00 -3.03
CA LEU A 82 1.70 -11.85 -2.45
C LEU A 82 1.54 -11.62 -0.96
N PHE A 83 2.67 -11.55 -0.23
CA PHE A 83 2.64 -11.24 1.20
C PHE A 83 2.04 -9.85 1.47
N TYR A 84 2.50 -8.84 0.72
CA TYR A 84 2.00 -7.47 0.86
C TYR A 84 0.50 -7.37 0.57
N MET A 85 0.04 -7.99 -0.53
CA MET A 85 -1.36 -7.98 -0.92
C MET A 85 -2.24 -8.74 0.09
N ALA A 86 -1.76 -9.86 0.64
CA ALA A 86 -2.48 -10.59 1.67
C ALA A 86 -2.66 -9.75 2.94
N ALA A 87 -1.57 -9.10 3.41
CA ALA A 87 -1.62 -8.21 4.56
C ALA A 87 -2.56 -7.01 4.31
N TYR A 88 -2.48 -6.41 3.11
CA TYR A 88 -3.34 -5.30 2.72
C TYR A 88 -4.81 -5.71 2.63
N LEU A 89 -5.14 -6.83 1.99
CA LEU A 89 -6.52 -7.34 1.89
C LEU A 89 -7.12 -7.60 3.27
N PHE A 90 -6.38 -8.23 4.15
CA PHE A 90 -6.86 -8.50 5.51
C PHE A 90 -7.14 -7.21 6.27
N THR A 91 -6.20 -6.27 6.27
CA THR A 91 -6.31 -5.02 7.03
C THR A 91 -7.36 -4.07 6.45
N SER A 92 -7.41 -3.94 5.11
CA SER A 92 -8.38 -3.07 4.45
C SER A 92 -9.80 -3.61 4.58
N THR A 93 -10.01 -4.92 4.35
CA THR A 93 -11.33 -5.55 4.52
C THR A 93 -11.82 -5.44 5.96
N GLY A 94 -10.92 -5.65 6.94
CA GLY A 94 -11.22 -5.47 8.35
C GLY A 94 -11.63 -4.03 8.68
N ALA A 95 -10.87 -3.03 8.22
CA ALA A 95 -11.18 -1.63 8.43
C ALA A 95 -12.52 -1.21 7.80
N PHE A 96 -12.75 -1.59 6.53
CA PHE A 96 -14.03 -1.31 5.86
C PHE A 96 -15.20 -2.06 6.50
N GLY A 97 -15.01 -3.29 6.98
CA GLY A 97 -16.02 -4.06 7.70
C GLY A 97 -16.47 -3.37 8.99
N LEU A 98 -15.51 -2.84 9.78
CA LEU A 98 -15.83 -2.04 10.97
C LEU A 98 -16.56 -0.75 10.63
N LEU A 99 -16.14 -0.05 9.56
CA LEU A 99 -16.84 1.16 9.10
C LEU A 99 -18.27 0.86 8.62
N ALA A 100 -18.49 -0.26 7.93
CA ALA A 100 -19.82 -0.67 7.51
C ALA A 100 -20.73 -1.00 8.71
N MET A 101 -20.17 -1.54 9.79
CA MET A 101 -20.91 -1.76 11.03
C MET A 101 -21.29 -0.42 11.70
N LEU A 102 -20.37 0.54 11.75
CA LEU A 102 -20.61 1.85 12.33
C LEU A 102 -21.58 2.70 11.49
N GLU A 103 -21.57 2.55 10.16
CA GLU A 103 -22.48 3.22 9.24
C GLU A 103 -23.95 2.89 9.51
N ARG A 104 -24.25 1.65 9.88
CA ARG A 104 -25.61 1.23 10.25
C ARG A 104 -26.16 1.97 11.47
N GLU A 105 -25.29 2.61 12.25
CA GLU A 105 -25.63 3.38 13.43
C GLU A 105 -25.80 4.88 13.16
N GLY A 106 -25.46 5.33 11.94
CA GLY A 106 -25.62 6.70 11.47
C GLY A 106 -24.41 7.17 10.64
N GLU A 107 -24.67 7.88 9.54
CA GLU A 107 -23.62 8.40 8.64
C GLU A 107 -22.60 9.31 9.31
N HIS A 108 -22.99 10.02 10.38
CA HIS A 108 -22.08 10.88 11.14
C HIS A 108 -20.91 10.12 11.75
N MET A 109 -21.05 8.80 11.98
CA MET A 109 -19.97 7.93 12.50
C MET A 109 -18.84 7.70 11.51
N LEU A 110 -19.02 8.02 10.23
CA LEU A 110 -17.99 7.87 9.19
C LEU A 110 -17.02 9.06 9.10
N THR A 111 -17.25 10.10 9.89
CA THR A 111 -16.37 11.27 9.95
C THR A 111 -15.35 11.12 11.09
N LEU A 112 -14.19 11.78 10.96
CA LEU A 112 -13.19 11.81 12.03
C LEU A 112 -13.77 12.35 13.34
N ASN A 113 -14.67 13.36 13.28
CA ASN A 113 -15.35 13.90 14.45
C ASN A 113 -16.37 12.92 15.03
N GLY A 114 -17.08 12.16 14.19
CA GLY A 114 -18.05 11.16 14.62
C GLY A 114 -17.41 9.98 15.37
N LEU A 115 -16.16 9.65 15.05
CA LEU A 115 -15.41 8.61 15.75
C LEU A 115 -14.87 9.04 17.12
N ARG A 116 -14.98 10.33 17.50
CA ARG A 116 -14.53 10.81 18.81
C ARG A 116 -15.27 10.09 19.93
N GLY A 117 -14.50 9.60 20.90
CA GLY A 117 -15.04 8.87 22.05
C GLY A 117 -15.45 7.42 21.74
N LEU A 118 -15.17 6.88 20.54
CA LEU A 118 -15.46 5.48 20.20
C LEU A 118 -14.81 4.51 21.19
N ALA A 119 -13.59 4.81 21.65
CA ALA A 119 -12.89 3.98 22.63
C ALA A 119 -13.61 3.85 23.97
N ARG A 120 -14.38 4.86 24.38
CA ARG A 120 -15.19 4.81 25.61
C ARG A 120 -16.50 4.06 25.41
N ARG A 121 -17.10 4.19 24.22
CA ARG A 121 -18.40 3.57 23.90
C ARG A 121 -18.23 2.11 23.49
N ARG A 122 -17.19 1.81 22.68
CA ARG A 122 -16.93 0.48 22.08
C ARG A 122 -15.43 0.22 22.02
N PRO A 123 -14.79 -0.14 23.15
CA PRO A 123 -13.34 -0.28 23.21
C PRO A 123 -12.78 -1.36 22.26
N ALA A 124 -13.50 -2.47 22.07
CA ALA A 124 -13.07 -3.53 21.15
C ALA A 124 -13.05 -3.06 19.68
N VAL A 125 -14.08 -2.34 19.24
CA VAL A 125 -14.16 -1.79 17.86
C VAL A 125 -13.07 -0.74 17.65
N ALA A 126 -12.87 0.15 18.62
CA ALA A 126 -11.84 1.17 18.56
C ALA A 126 -10.43 0.55 18.53
N GLY A 127 -10.18 -0.48 19.34
CA GLY A 127 -8.92 -1.22 19.34
C GLY A 127 -8.64 -1.91 18.01
N ALA A 128 -9.62 -2.62 17.45
CA ALA A 128 -9.48 -3.27 16.16
C ALA A 128 -9.25 -2.26 15.03
N MET A 129 -9.99 -1.14 15.01
CA MET A 129 -9.80 -0.06 14.04
C MET A 129 -8.39 0.53 14.15
N THR A 130 -7.90 0.76 15.36
CA THR A 130 -6.54 1.26 15.60
C THR A 130 -5.50 0.29 15.04
N LEU A 131 -5.63 -1.01 15.30
CA LEU A 131 -4.71 -2.03 14.76
C LEU A 131 -4.69 -2.04 13.23
N PHE A 132 -5.86 -1.97 12.58
CA PHE A 132 -5.92 -1.91 11.13
C PHE A 132 -5.31 -0.62 10.58
N MET A 133 -5.58 0.53 11.19
CA MET A 133 -4.99 1.81 10.76
C MET A 133 -3.47 1.83 10.94
N LEU A 134 -2.94 1.30 12.06
CA LEU A 134 -1.50 1.19 12.29
C LEU A 134 -0.84 0.27 11.25
N SER A 135 -1.52 -0.81 10.87
CA SER A 135 -1.01 -1.74 9.86
C SER A 135 -1.03 -1.13 8.46
N LEU A 136 -2.08 -0.41 8.08
CA LEU A 136 -2.14 0.33 6.81
C LEU A 136 -1.08 1.45 6.76
N GLY A 137 -0.88 2.16 7.85
CA GLY A 137 0.19 3.16 8.00
C GLY A 137 1.59 2.56 7.95
N GLY A 138 1.74 1.24 8.15
CA GLY A 138 3.05 0.57 8.11
C GLY A 138 3.88 0.83 9.36
N ILE A 139 3.26 0.79 10.54
CA ILE A 139 4.00 0.89 11.81
C ILE A 139 4.75 -0.42 12.09
N PRO A 140 6.02 -0.37 12.58
CA PRO A 140 6.79 -1.57 12.92
C PRO A 140 5.98 -2.57 13.75
N ALA A 141 6.24 -3.87 13.55
CA ALA A 141 5.52 -5.00 14.13
C ALA A 141 4.14 -5.29 13.53
N THR A 142 3.75 -4.63 12.43
CA THR A 142 2.52 -4.95 11.68
C THR A 142 2.80 -5.63 10.35
N GLY A 143 1.82 -6.39 9.82
CA GLY A 143 1.94 -7.04 8.51
C GLY A 143 2.13 -6.04 7.36
N GLY A 144 1.50 -4.87 7.44
CA GLY A 144 1.66 -3.80 6.45
C GLY A 144 3.08 -3.24 6.40
N PHE A 145 3.74 -3.09 7.55
CA PHE A 145 5.16 -2.70 7.62
C PHE A 145 6.06 -3.74 6.96
N MET A 146 5.90 -5.02 7.34
CA MET A 146 6.74 -6.09 6.79
C MET A 146 6.61 -6.21 5.26
N GLY A 147 5.38 -6.07 4.75
CA GLY A 147 5.15 -6.07 3.30
C GLY A 147 5.83 -4.92 2.58
N LYS A 148 5.73 -3.69 3.10
CA LYS A 148 6.44 -2.52 2.55
C LYS A 148 7.96 -2.71 2.63
N LEU A 149 8.47 -3.22 3.75
CA LEU A 149 9.89 -3.46 3.95
C LEU A 149 10.44 -4.41 2.87
N TYR A 150 9.75 -5.50 2.57
CA TYR A 150 10.16 -6.42 1.49
C TYR A 150 10.22 -5.72 0.12
N VAL A 151 9.23 -4.88 -0.19
CA VAL A 151 9.22 -4.12 -1.46
C VAL A 151 10.41 -3.16 -1.53
N PHE A 152 10.70 -2.43 -0.45
CA PHE A 152 11.84 -1.49 -0.43
C PHE A 152 13.19 -2.21 -0.46
N MET A 153 13.32 -3.38 0.17
CA MET A 153 14.54 -4.22 0.06
C MET A 153 14.79 -4.65 -1.39
N LEU A 154 13.76 -5.03 -2.14
CA LEU A 154 13.88 -5.39 -3.55
C LEU A 154 14.38 -4.21 -4.39
N LEU A 155 13.88 -3.00 -4.16
CA LEU A 155 14.34 -1.80 -4.84
C LEU A 155 15.83 -1.53 -4.57
N VAL A 156 16.26 -1.69 -3.32
CA VAL A 156 17.68 -1.51 -2.93
C VAL A 156 18.56 -2.57 -3.59
N LYS A 157 18.12 -3.84 -3.66
CA LYS A 157 18.86 -4.91 -4.35
C LYS A 157 19.05 -4.66 -5.84
N GLN A 158 18.16 -3.91 -6.47
CA GLN A 158 18.22 -3.53 -7.89
C GLN A 158 18.85 -2.15 -8.11
N ASP A 159 19.63 -1.65 -7.16
CA ASP A 159 20.30 -0.33 -7.19
C ASP A 159 19.35 0.86 -7.40
N MET A 160 18.05 0.67 -7.16
CA MET A 160 17.01 1.71 -7.25
C MET A 160 16.87 2.50 -5.91
N ILE A 161 17.99 2.86 -5.30
CA ILE A 161 18.04 3.46 -3.95
C ILE A 161 17.23 4.75 -3.86
N ALA A 162 17.31 5.63 -4.86
CA ALA A 162 16.55 6.88 -4.86
C ALA A 162 15.04 6.63 -4.85
N VAL A 163 14.57 5.64 -5.62
CA VAL A 163 13.15 5.24 -5.67
C VAL A 163 12.72 4.64 -4.33
N ALA A 164 13.58 3.82 -3.71
CA ALA A 164 13.31 3.22 -2.40
C ALA A 164 13.16 4.31 -1.32
N ILE A 165 14.05 5.29 -1.27
CA ILE A 165 13.99 6.41 -0.31
C ILE A 165 12.73 7.24 -0.51
N LEU A 166 12.43 7.65 -1.75
CA LEU A 166 11.24 8.44 -2.07
C LEU A 166 9.95 7.67 -1.75
N GLY A 167 9.89 6.37 -2.11
CA GLY A 167 8.76 5.51 -1.80
C GLY A 167 8.57 5.33 -0.29
N ALA A 168 9.66 5.14 0.46
CA ALA A 168 9.61 5.03 1.92
C ALA A 168 9.10 6.33 2.56
N LEU A 169 9.62 7.49 2.15
CA LEU A 169 9.15 8.79 2.63
C LEU A 169 7.66 9.00 2.32
N LEU A 170 7.22 8.72 1.08
CA LEU A 170 5.82 8.82 0.70
C LEU A 170 4.94 7.84 1.48
N SER A 171 5.46 6.69 1.89
CA SER A 171 4.65 5.69 2.61
C SER A 171 4.38 6.04 4.08
N VAL A 172 5.07 7.05 4.62
CA VAL A 172 4.90 7.53 6.01
C VAL A 172 3.91 8.70 6.10
N ILE A 173 3.61 9.34 4.97
CA ILE A 173 2.59 10.40 4.87
C ILE A 173 1.19 9.80 4.98
#